data_98d76707ea52f9daf7cc66af61123597
#
_entry.id   98d76707ea52f9daf7cc66af61123597
#
_cell.length_a   1.000
_cell.length_b   1.000
_cell.length_c   1.000
_cell.angle_alpha   90.00
_cell.angle_beta   90.00
_cell.angle_gamma   90.00
#
_symmetry.space_group_name_H-M   'P 1'
#
loop_
_entity.id
_entity.type
_entity.pdbx_description
1 polymer ?
#
loop_
_entity_poly.entity_id
_entity_poly.type
_entity_poly.pdbx_seq_one_letter_code
_entity_poly.pdbx_strand_id
1 'polypeptide(L)'
;MPAIFTIGRIALVLIFIVSGARKLLDIPGTAAAIAKEVPIPALFSGLVAQLESATGMTAPVLMAIATGVIELGGGLMVALNFGVSFAALLLFLLTAAATYYFHDFWNMAGEARAQNLISAQKNLSIMGGLLVFFALGAFRPQPRERVEEFYPQPERPEEPRAP
;
A
#
# COMPACT_ATOMS: atom_id res chain seq x y z
N MET A 1 -15.70 -12.19 -6.72
CA MET A 1 -15.51 -11.88 -5.28
C MET A 1 -16.82 -11.35 -4.71
N PRO A 2 -17.18 -11.62 -3.44
CA PRO A 2 -18.38 -11.04 -2.84
C PRO A 2 -18.29 -9.50 -2.90
N ALA A 3 -19.40 -8.83 -3.21
CA ALA A 3 -19.47 -7.36 -3.33
C ALA A 3 -18.96 -6.64 -2.07
N ILE A 4 -19.23 -7.19 -0.89
CA ILE A 4 -18.78 -6.65 0.39
C ILE A 4 -17.24 -6.56 0.49
N PHE A 5 -16.50 -7.53 -0.06
CA PHE A 5 -15.04 -7.50 -0.07
C PHE A 5 -14.52 -6.36 -0.97
N THR A 6 -15.15 -6.14 -2.11
CA THR A 6 -14.80 -5.04 -3.02
C THR A 6 -15.07 -3.69 -2.38
N ILE A 7 -16.22 -3.52 -1.72
CA ILE A 7 -16.58 -2.29 -1.00
C ILE A 7 -15.58 -2.02 0.13
N GLY A 8 -15.29 -3.04 0.97
CA GLY A 8 -14.32 -2.89 2.07
C GLY A 8 -12.92 -2.52 1.59
N ARG A 9 -12.48 -3.11 0.48
CA ARG A 9 -11.19 -2.79 -0.15
C ARG A 9 -11.13 -1.34 -0.63
N ILE A 10 -12.15 -0.88 -1.36
CA ILE A 10 -12.21 0.50 -1.84
C ILE A 10 -12.28 1.47 -0.67
N ALA A 11 -13.13 1.20 0.33
CA ALA A 11 -13.28 2.05 1.51
C ALA A 11 -11.97 2.20 2.28
N LEU A 12 -11.19 1.12 2.45
CA LEU A 12 -9.90 1.17 3.13
C LEU A 12 -8.90 2.09 2.44
N VAL A 13 -8.83 2.04 1.11
CA VAL A 13 -7.79 2.77 0.37
C VAL A 13 -8.21 4.15 -0.11
N LEU A 14 -9.46 4.53 0.10
CA LEU A 14 -9.97 5.85 -0.29
C LEU A 14 -9.17 7.00 0.35
N ILE A 15 -8.74 6.80 1.59
CA ILE A 15 -7.90 7.78 2.30
C ILE A 15 -6.59 8.05 1.55
N PHE A 16 -5.95 7.02 1.01
CA PHE A 16 -4.69 7.14 0.25
C PHE A 16 -4.90 7.82 -1.10
N ILE A 17 -5.98 7.47 -1.80
CA ILE A 17 -6.33 8.10 -3.08
C ILE A 17 -6.55 9.61 -2.88
N VAL A 18 -7.33 9.99 -1.88
CA VAL A 18 -7.61 11.40 -1.58
C VAL A 18 -6.37 12.13 -1.06
N SER A 19 -5.62 11.51 -0.14
CA SER A 19 -4.38 12.10 0.42
C SER A 19 -3.31 12.27 -0.65
N GLY A 20 -3.06 11.24 -1.45
CA GLY A 20 -2.08 11.29 -2.55
C GLY A 20 -2.44 12.35 -3.60
N ALA A 21 -3.73 12.43 -3.98
CA ALA A 21 -4.18 13.47 -4.88
C ALA A 21 -3.94 14.88 -4.32
N ARG A 22 -4.28 15.11 -3.04
CA ARG A 22 -4.05 16.41 -2.37
C ARG A 22 -2.57 16.78 -2.34
N LYS A 23 -1.67 15.83 -2.03
CA LYS A 23 -0.22 16.06 -2.01
C LYS A 23 0.33 16.46 -3.38
N LEU A 24 -0.17 15.84 -4.44
CA LEU A 24 0.24 16.16 -5.81
C LEU A 24 -0.36 17.48 -6.32
N LEU A 25 -1.53 17.89 -5.81
CA LEU A 25 -2.13 19.19 -6.13
C LEU A 25 -1.48 20.35 -5.36
N ASP A 26 -0.90 20.07 -4.18
CA ASP A 26 -0.17 21.06 -3.36
C ASP A 26 1.21 20.52 -2.98
N ILE A 27 2.08 20.37 -3.96
CA ILE A 27 3.46 19.94 -3.76
C ILE A 27 4.24 20.90 -2.85
N PRO A 28 4.15 22.25 -3.01
CA PRO A 28 4.89 23.17 -2.15
C PRO A 28 4.48 23.07 -0.68
N GLY A 29 3.19 23.02 -0.37
CA GLY A 29 2.69 22.87 1.00
C GLY A 29 3.09 21.52 1.62
N THR A 30 3.01 20.45 0.83
CA THR A 30 3.46 19.10 1.27
C THR A 30 4.96 19.09 1.53
N ALA A 31 5.78 19.67 0.65
CA ALA A 31 7.23 19.74 0.81
C ALA A 31 7.63 20.56 2.05
N ALA A 32 6.95 21.67 2.32
CA ALA A 32 7.17 22.47 3.53
C ALA A 32 6.88 21.67 4.80
N ALA A 33 5.79 20.90 4.83
CA ALA A 33 5.46 20.02 5.96
C ALA A 33 6.52 18.93 6.16
N ILE A 34 6.96 18.28 5.06
CA ILE A 34 8.02 17.26 5.12
C ILE A 34 9.34 17.84 5.62
N ALA A 35 9.75 19.01 5.10
CA ALA A 35 11.00 19.67 5.51
C ALA A 35 11.04 19.99 7.01
N LYS A 36 9.88 20.24 7.61
CA LYS A 36 9.78 20.55 9.04
C LYS A 36 9.90 19.29 9.93
N GLU A 37 9.29 18.18 9.53
CA GLU A 37 9.11 17.02 10.40
C GLU A 37 10.07 15.85 10.09
N VAL A 38 10.63 15.81 8.86
CA VAL A 38 11.43 14.66 8.40
C VAL A 38 12.89 15.05 8.24
N PRO A 39 13.76 14.74 9.23
CA PRO A 39 15.19 14.97 9.08
C PRO A 39 15.79 14.00 8.04
N ILE A 40 16.69 14.49 7.21
CA ILE A 40 17.45 13.64 6.29
C ILE A 40 18.66 13.08 7.04
N PRO A 41 18.74 11.75 7.25
CA PRO A 41 19.88 11.15 7.91
C PRO A 41 21.18 11.39 7.12
N ALA A 42 22.29 11.65 7.81
CA ALA A 42 23.59 11.92 7.18
C ALA A 42 24.05 10.81 6.21
N LEU A 43 23.65 9.55 6.49
CA LEU A 43 23.93 8.42 5.62
C LEU A 43 23.41 8.60 4.18
N PHE A 44 22.31 9.32 4.01
CA PHE A 44 21.68 9.55 2.70
C PHE A 44 22.05 10.89 2.06
N SER A 45 22.85 11.73 2.72
CA SER A 45 23.18 13.08 2.23
C SER A 45 23.83 13.08 0.84
N GLY A 46 24.72 12.15 0.54
CA GLY A 46 25.35 12.01 -0.77
C GLY A 46 24.36 11.63 -1.88
N LEU A 47 23.48 10.66 -1.60
CA LEU A 47 22.44 10.26 -2.53
C LEU A 47 21.44 11.39 -2.78
N VAL A 48 21.04 12.10 -1.72
CA VAL A 48 20.14 13.25 -1.80
C VAL A 48 20.76 14.34 -2.67
N ALA A 49 22.02 14.70 -2.45
CA ALA A 49 22.71 15.71 -3.26
C ALA A 49 22.79 15.33 -4.76
N GLN A 50 23.00 14.05 -5.06
CA GLN A 50 22.96 13.55 -6.45
C GLN A 50 21.56 13.68 -7.07
N LEU A 51 20.52 13.31 -6.34
CA LEU A 51 19.14 13.43 -6.81
C LEU A 51 18.73 14.90 -7.01
N GLU A 52 19.09 15.77 -6.09
CA GLU A 52 18.84 17.21 -6.20
C GLU A 52 19.56 17.82 -7.41
N SER A 53 20.84 17.46 -7.63
CA SER A 53 21.60 17.93 -8.79
C SER A 53 21.06 17.40 -10.12
N ALA A 54 20.58 16.17 -10.14
CA ALA A 54 20.03 15.53 -11.36
C ALA A 54 18.64 16.03 -11.72
N THR A 55 17.82 16.39 -10.73
CA THR A 55 16.42 16.78 -10.95
C THR A 55 16.18 18.29 -10.88
N GLY A 56 17.10 19.06 -10.26
CA GLY A 56 16.90 20.46 -9.93
C GLY A 56 15.88 20.71 -8.83
N MET A 57 15.43 19.66 -8.13
CA MET A 57 14.42 19.73 -7.07
C MET A 57 15.05 19.44 -5.72
N THR A 58 14.58 20.12 -4.65
CA THR A 58 15.02 19.83 -3.28
C THR A 58 14.46 18.51 -2.78
N ALA A 59 15.15 17.87 -1.84
CA ALA A 59 14.71 16.58 -1.28
C ALA A 59 13.28 16.59 -0.73
N PRO A 60 12.80 17.62 0.01
CA PRO A 60 11.40 17.65 0.43
C PRO A 60 10.40 17.67 -0.73
N VAL A 61 10.73 18.31 -1.86
CA VAL A 61 9.89 18.34 -3.07
C VAL A 61 9.83 16.93 -3.70
N LEU A 62 10.99 16.28 -3.84
CA LEU A 62 11.05 14.90 -4.34
C LEU A 62 10.27 13.93 -3.44
N MET A 63 10.38 14.08 -2.13
CA MET A 63 9.62 13.26 -1.16
C MET A 63 8.11 13.55 -1.24
N ALA A 64 7.70 14.79 -1.43
CA ALA A 64 6.29 15.17 -1.60
C ALA A 64 5.68 14.49 -2.84
N ILE A 65 6.39 14.56 -3.97
CA ILE A 65 5.96 13.90 -5.22
C ILE A 65 5.94 12.38 -5.02
N ALA A 66 7.02 11.79 -4.49
CA ALA A 66 7.11 10.34 -4.31
C ALA A 66 6.00 9.82 -3.40
N THR A 67 5.77 10.44 -2.24
CA THR A 67 4.71 10.03 -1.32
C THR A 67 3.32 10.20 -1.93
N GLY A 68 3.07 11.30 -2.64
CA GLY A 68 1.81 11.53 -3.35
C GLY A 68 1.53 10.48 -4.43
N VAL A 69 2.55 10.14 -5.24
CA VAL A 69 2.45 9.09 -6.28
C VAL A 69 2.24 7.72 -5.66
N ILE A 70 2.97 7.38 -4.59
CA ILE A 70 2.81 6.09 -3.89
C ILE A 70 1.41 5.97 -3.28
N GLU A 71 0.90 6.99 -2.62
CA GLU A 71 -0.44 6.97 -2.02
C GLU A 71 -1.53 6.86 -3.09
N LEU A 72 -1.50 7.72 -4.10
CA LEU A 72 -2.50 7.71 -5.17
C LEU A 72 -2.42 6.42 -6.00
N GLY A 73 -1.24 6.09 -6.49
CA GLY A 73 -1.02 4.92 -7.33
C GLY A 73 -1.26 3.62 -6.56
N GLY A 74 -0.70 3.48 -5.36
CA GLY A 74 -0.91 2.31 -4.50
C GLY A 74 -2.38 2.14 -4.09
N GLY A 75 -3.06 3.24 -3.73
CA GLY A 75 -4.49 3.22 -3.45
C GLY A 75 -5.32 2.76 -4.64
N LEU A 76 -5.04 3.25 -5.85
CA LEU A 76 -5.69 2.81 -7.08
C LEU A 76 -5.38 1.35 -7.42
N MET A 77 -4.14 0.91 -7.27
CA MET A 77 -3.76 -0.50 -7.48
C MET A 77 -4.57 -1.44 -6.58
N VAL A 78 -4.69 -1.12 -5.28
CA VAL A 78 -5.51 -1.91 -4.36
C VAL A 78 -6.99 -1.82 -4.74
N ALA A 79 -7.54 -0.64 -5.03
CA ALA A 79 -8.95 -0.46 -5.43
C ALA A 79 -9.30 -1.28 -6.68
N LEU A 80 -8.45 -1.26 -7.70
CA LEU A 80 -8.62 -1.96 -8.97
C LEU A 80 -8.24 -3.45 -8.92
N ASN A 81 -7.80 -3.95 -7.77
CA ASN A 81 -7.34 -5.33 -7.59
C ASN A 81 -6.14 -5.74 -8.46
N PHE A 82 -5.23 -4.81 -8.67
CA PHE A 82 -3.99 -5.02 -9.43
C PHE A 82 -2.77 -4.89 -8.52
N GLY A 83 -1.89 -5.89 -8.47
CA GLY A 83 -0.67 -5.86 -7.66
C GLY A 83 -0.90 -5.60 -6.16
N VAL A 84 -2.03 -6.09 -5.61
CA VAL A 84 -2.54 -5.75 -4.28
C VAL A 84 -1.52 -5.94 -3.17
N SER A 85 -0.78 -7.06 -3.16
CA SER A 85 0.23 -7.32 -2.12
C SER A 85 1.34 -6.28 -2.13
N PHE A 86 1.89 -5.99 -3.30
CA PHE A 86 2.96 -5.00 -3.44
C PHE A 86 2.47 -3.61 -3.00
N ALA A 87 1.32 -3.18 -3.52
CA ALA A 87 0.75 -1.88 -3.18
C ALA A 87 0.40 -1.77 -1.68
N ALA A 88 -0.21 -2.82 -1.10
CA ALA A 88 -0.55 -2.83 0.31
C ALA A 88 0.69 -2.76 1.22
N LEU A 89 1.77 -3.49 0.88
CA LEU A 89 3.02 -3.40 1.63
C LEU A 89 3.65 -2.00 1.53
N LEU A 90 3.65 -1.42 0.35
CA LEU A 90 4.22 -0.09 0.14
C LEU A 90 3.43 0.99 0.90
N LEU A 91 2.10 0.94 0.86
CA LEU A 91 1.23 1.82 1.64
C LEU A 91 1.37 1.60 3.15
N PHE A 92 1.55 0.36 3.60
CA PHE A 92 1.84 0.03 4.99
C PHE A 92 3.13 0.70 5.48
N LEU A 93 4.23 0.54 4.73
CA LEU A 93 5.52 1.14 5.09
C LEU A 93 5.45 2.66 5.09
N LEU A 94 4.79 3.26 4.11
CA LEU A 94 4.61 4.69 4.05
C LEU A 94 3.75 5.22 5.22
N THR A 95 2.67 4.51 5.58
CA THR A 95 1.82 4.87 6.73
C THR A 95 2.59 4.77 8.05
N ALA A 96 3.43 3.73 8.20
CA ALA A 96 4.28 3.58 9.37
C ALA A 96 5.28 4.75 9.51
N ALA A 97 5.96 5.10 8.41
CA ALA A 97 6.87 6.24 8.38
C ALA A 97 6.14 7.56 8.67
N ALA A 98 4.99 7.80 8.02
CA ALA A 98 4.17 8.98 8.27
C ALA A 98 3.71 9.07 9.72
N THR A 99 3.31 7.95 10.33
CA THR A 99 2.92 7.92 11.74
C THR A 99 4.08 8.28 12.63
N TYR A 100 5.27 7.75 12.35
CA TYR A 100 6.46 8.02 13.14
C TYR A 100 6.86 9.51 13.10
N TYR A 101 6.87 10.13 11.93
CA TYR A 101 7.35 11.50 11.78
C TYR A 101 6.29 12.56 12.09
N PHE A 102 5.04 12.33 11.75
CA PHE A 102 3.99 13.34 11.87
C PHE A 102 3.07 13.16 13.09
N HIS A 103 3.16 12.02 13.79
CA HIS A 103 2.32 11.72 14.96
C HIS A 103 3.18 11.24 16.13
N ASP A 104 4.19 11.99 16.50
CA ASP A 104 5.14 11.68 17.57
C ASP A 104 4.58 11.99 18.99
N PHE A 105 3.38 11.47 19.26
CA PHE A 105 2.63 11.70 20.50
C PHE A 105 3.45 11.42 21.78
N TRP A 106 4.52 10.65 21.69
CA TRP A 106 5.44 10.35 22.79
C TRP A 106 6.27 11.55 23.23
N ASN A 107 6.49 12.53 22.34
CA ASN A 107 7.20 13.79 22.62
C ASN A 107 6.25 14.96 22.93
N MET A 108 4.92 14.72 22.94
CA MET A 108 3.90 15.76 23.10
C MET A 108 3.23 15.68 24.48
N ALA A 109 2.55 16.75 24.89
CA ALA A 109 1.76 16.82 26.12
C ALA A 109 0.36 17.44 25.84
N GLY A 110 -0.55 17.27 26.80
CA GLY A 110 -1.88 17.87 26.76
C GLY A 110 -2.74 17.43 25.56
N GLU A 111 -3.47 18.35 25.00
CA GLU A 111 -4.41 18.10 23.90
C GLU A 111 -3.71 17.66 22.60
N ALA A 112 -2.55 18.23 22.30
CA ALA A 112 -1.75 17.84 21.13
C ALA A 112 -1.37 16.35 21.18
N ARG A 113 -0.95 15.84 22.35
CA ARG A 113 -0.69 14.42 22.56
C ARG A 113 -1.91 13.56 22.30
N ALA A 114 -3.07 13.96 22.86
CA ALA A 114 -4.30 13.20 22.70
C ALA A 114 -4.73 13.09 21.22
N GLN A 115 -4.68 14.18 20.48
CA GLN A 115 -5.03 14.21 19.05
C GLN A 115 -4.07 13.36 18.21
N ASN A 116 -2.75 13.47 18.46
CA ASN A 116 -1.75 12.69 17.72
C ASN A 116 -1.80 11.20 18.09
N LEU A 117 -2.10 10.84 19.32
CA LEU A 117 -2.33 9.46 19.74
C LEU A 117 -3.53 8.85 19.00
N ILE A 118 -4.66 9.59 18.91
CA ILE A 118 -5.83 9.14 18.14
C ILE A 118 -5.47 8.93 16.66
N SER A 119 -4.69 9.84 16.08
CA SER A 119 -4.25 9.73 14.69
C SER A 119 -3.34 8.51 14.49
N ALA A 120 -2.40 8.27 15.38
CA ALA A 120 -1.53 7.09 15.37
C ALA A 120 -2.34 5.78 15.50
N GLN A 121 -3.36 5.74 16.37
CA GLN A 121 -4.25 4.58 16.51
C GLN A 121 -5.06 4.32 15.23
N LYS A 122 -5.58 5.36 14.58
CA LYS A 122 -6.26 5.23 13.28
C LYS A 122 -5.31 4.67 12.21
N ASN A 123 -4.08 5.19 12.15
CA ASN A 123 -3.08 4.69 11.23
C ASN A 123 -2.71 3.23 11.51
N LEU A 124 -2.61 2.83 12.78
CA LEU A 124 -2.38 1.43 13.16
C LEU A 124 -3.52 0.52 12.66
N SER A 125 -4.77 0.97 12.76
CA SER A 125 -5.93 0.22 12.24
C SER A 125 -5.88 0.09 10.71
N ILE A 126 -5.49 1.15 10.00
CA ILE A 126 -5.30 1.14 8.55
C ILE A 126 -4.16 0.17 8.17
N MET A 127 -3.04 0.23 8.88
CA MET A 127 -1.91 -0.69 8.68
C MET A 127 -2.31 -2.15 8.88
N GLY A 128 -3.14 -2.45 9.90
CA GLY A 128 -3.70 -3.78 10.09
C GLY A 128 -4.52 -4.26 8.89
N GLY A 129 -5.38 -3.40 8.35
CA GLY A 129 -6.14 -3.68 7.11
C GLY A 129 -5.24 -3.91 5.90
N LEU A 130 -4.19 -3.12 5.73
CA LEU A 130 -3.21 -3.29 4.65
C LEU A 130 -2.45 -4.62 4.75
N LEU A 131 -2.07 -5.04 5.97
CA LEU A 131 -1.43 -6.35 6.18
C LEU A 131 -2.35 -7.52 5.81
N VAL A 132 -3.65 -7.42 6.07
CA VAL A 132 -4.63 -8.43 5.60
C VAL A 132 -4.63 -8.49 4.08
N PHE A 133 -4.65 -7.36 3.37
CA PHE A 133 -4.59 -7.35 1.91
C PHE A 133 -3.25 -7.84 1.35
N PHE A 134 -2.15 -7.52 2.00
CA PHE A 134 -0.84 -8.06 1.67
C PHE A 134 -0.86 -9.60 1.76
N ALA A 135 -1.33 -10.15 2.88
CA ALA A 135 -1.37 -11.59 3.10
C ALA A 135 -2.30 -12.30 2.11
N LEU A 136 -3.51 -11.77 1.87
CA LEU A 136 -4.46 -12.34 0.92
C LEU A 136 -3.94 -12.36 -0.53
N GLY A 137 -3.11 -11.40 -0.90
CA GLY A 137 -2.51 -11.35 -2.22
C GLY A 137 -1.23 -12.19 -2.33
N ALA A 138 -0.39 -12.22 -1.27
CA ALA A 138 0.85 -12.97 -1.24
C ALA A 138 0.65 -14.49 -1.11
N PHE A 139 -0.40 -14.90 -0.37
CA PHE A 139 -0.73 -16.29 -0.11
C PHE A 139 -1.92 -16.78 -0.95
N ARG A 140 -2.07 -16.29 -2.19
CA ARG A 140 -3.05 -16.92 -3.09
C ARG A 140 -2.72 -18.40 -3.20
N PRO A 141 -3.65 -19.32 -2.82
CA PRO A 141 -3.44 -20.73 -3.12
C PRO A 141 -3.20 -20.84 -4.62
N GLN A 142 -2.08 -21.37 -5.01
CA GLN A 142 -1.86 -21.80 -6.39
C GLN A 142 -3.07 -22.68 -6.74
N PRO A 143 -3.70 -22.52 -7.92
CA PRO A 143 -4.65 -23.50 -8.37
C PRO A 143 -3.95 -24.85 -8.20
N ARG A 144 -4.44 -25.70 -7.30
CA ARG A 144 -3.98 -27.08 -7.31
C ARG A 144 -4.22 -27.53 -8.72
N GLU A 145 -3.16 -27.81 -9.48
CA GLU A 145 -3.29 -28.60 -10.68
C GLU A 145 -4.19 -29.76 -10.24
N ARG A 146 -5.36 -29.81 -10.83
CA ARG A 146 -6.25 -30.93 -10.62
C ARG A 146 -5.40 -32.09 -11.14
N VAL A 147 -4.77 -32.81 -10.21
CA VAL A 147 -4.26 -34.11 -10.53
C VAL A 147 -5.51 -34.82 -11.01
N GLU A 148 -5.69 -34.87 -12.33
CA GLU A 148 -6.64 -35.78 -12.92
C GLU A 148 -6.15 -37.13 -12.43
N GLU A 149 -6.73 -37.56 -11.32
CA GLU A 149 -6.62 -38.93 -10.89
C GLU A 149 -6.97 -39.73 -12.14
N PHE A 150 -5.94 -40.34 -12.71
CA PHE A 150 -6.09 -41.21 -13.86
C PHE A 150 -6.98 -42.37 -13.41
N TYR A 151 -8.29 -42.13 -13.38
CA TYR A 151 -9.27 -43.17 -13.33
C TYR A 151 -9.23 -43.82 -14.71
N PRO A 152 -8.72 -45.08 -14.82
CA PRO A 152 -8.84 -45.79 -16.07
C PRO A 152 -10.31 -45.80 -16.43
N GLN A 153 -10.65 -45.22 -17.58
CA GLN A 153 -11.99 -45.24 -18.12
C GLN A 153 -12.41 -46.70 -18.16
N PRO A 154 -13.57 -47.11 -17.58
CA PRO A 154 -14.05 -48.48 -17.74
C PRO A 154 -14.13 -48.79 -19.21
N GLU A 155 -13.43 -49.85 -19.62
CA GLU A 155 -13.47 -50.32 -21.03
C GLU A 155 -14.92 -50.39 -21.49
N ARG A 156 -15.24 -49.66 -22.55
CA ARG A 156 -16.58 -49.76 -23.16
C ARG A 156 -16.75 -51.19 -23.64
N PRO A 157 -17.85 -51.85 -23.28
CA PRO A 157 -18.14 -53.17 -23.81
C PRO A 157 -18.12 -53.11 -25.36
N GLU A 158 -17.33 -53.97 -25.98
CA GLU A 158 -17.33 -54.08 -27.44
C GLU A 158 -18.78 -54.40 -27.91
N GLU A 159 -19.32 -53.50 -28.74
CA GLU A 159 -20.58 -53.79 -29.40
C GLU A 159 -20.43 -55.05 -30.25
N PRO A 160 -21.37 -56.06 -30.12
CA PRO A 160 -21.32 -57.24 -30.96
C PRO A 160 -21.44 -56.85 -32.43
N ARG A 161 -20.44 -57.23 -33.22
CA ARG A 161 -20.52 -57.07 -34.69
C ARG A 161 -21.71 -57.87 -35.16
N ALA A 162 -22.67 -57.18 -35.75
CA ALA A 162 -23.80 -57.81 -36.39
C ALA A 162 -23.33 -58.69 -37.58
N PRO A 163 -24.03 -59.82 -37.84
CA PRO A 163 -23.68 -60.80 -38.86
C PRO A 163 -23.82 -60.24 -40.29
#